data_f9d1d61973292048d86f967060867939
#
_entry.id   f9d1d61973292048d86f967060867939
#
_cell.length_a   1.000
_cell.length_b   1.000
_cell.length_c   1.000
_cell.angle_alpha   90.00
_cell.angle_beta   90.00
_cell.angle_gamma   90.00
#
_symmetry.space_group_name_H-M   'P 1'
#
loop_
_entity.id
_entity.type
_entity.pdbx_description
1 polymer ?
#
loop_
_entity_poly.entity_id
_entity_poly.type
_entity_poly.pdbx_seq_one_letter_code
_entity_poly.pdbx_strand_id
1 'polypeptide(L)'
;DSKAFKKSVGLNGVGVKAVNALSAHFEVKSYRDGKVRALKFEKGNLTDDQTTNTEDENGTYIFFEPDPTLFIGYSFHDDIVETMLRNYTYLNTGLTIMYNGHRILSRNGLADLLTDTMTTDPLYPIIHVKGEDIEIAFTHTNQYGEEYHSFVNGQHTTQGGTHQSAFKEHIARTIK
;
A
#
# COMPACT_ATOMS: atom_id res chain seq x y z
N ASP A 1 -6.71 19.13 -3.44
CA ASP A 1 -5.65 20.03 -2.98
C ASP A 1 -4.30 19.38 -3.23
N SER A 2 -3.65 19.72 -4.36
CA SER A 2 -2.39 19.09 -4.82
C SER A 2 -1.20 19.27 -3.85
N LYS A 3 -1.33 20.13 -2.85
CA LYS A 3 -0.31 20.38 -1.83
C LYS A 3 -0.37 19.38 -0.66
N ALA A 4 -1.49 18.65 -0.49
CA ALA A 4 -1.66 17.68 0.59
C ALA A 4 -1.10 16.30 0.26
N PHE A 5 -0.96 15.96 -1.01
CA PHE A 5 -0.49 14.65 -1.46
C PHE A 5 0.87 14.77 -2.15
N LYS A 6 1.95 14.62 -1.40
CA LYS A 6 3.32 14.60 -1.94
C LYS A 6 3.64 13.32 -2.73
N LYS A 7 2.91 12.24 -2.51
CA LYS A 7 3.09 10.94 -3.19
C LYS A 7 1.73 10.38 -3.53
N SER A 8 1.50 10.00 -4.79
CA SER A 8 0.28 9.36 -5.26
C SER A 8 0.61 8.02 -5.91
N VAL A 9 -0.07 6.95 -5.47
CA VAL A 9 0.02 5.62 -6.07
C VAL A 9 -0.66 5.58 -7.45
N GLY A 10 -1.71 6.37 -7.65
CA GLY A 10 -2.48 6.41 -8.89
C GLY A 10 -2.22 7.67 -9.72
N LEU A 11 -1.76 7.49 -10.97
CA LEU A 11 -1.51 8.60 -11.89
C LEU A 11 -2.80 9.20 -12.47
N ASN A 12 -3.84 8.39 -12.66
CA ASN A 12 -5.05 8.79 -13.40
C ASN A 12 -6.32 8.92 -12.54
N GLY A 13 -6.26 8.59 -11.25
CA GLY A 13 -7.40 8.68 -10.32
C GLY A 13 -8.58 7.76 -10.70
N VAL A 14 -8.32 6.64 -11.38
CA VAL A 14 -9.36 5.75 -11.91
C VAL A 14 -9.58 4.50 -11.07
N GLY A 15 -8.70 4.16 -10.12
CA GLY A 15 -8.74 2.91 -9.38
C GLY A 15 -10.08 2.66 -8.67
N VAL A 16 -10.52 3.60 -7.84
CA VAL A 16 -11.81 3.49 -7.12
C VAL A 16 -13.00 3.46 -8.08
N LYS A 17 -12.93 4.19 -9.21
CA LYS A 17 -13.98 4.16 -10.24
C LYS A 17 -14.08 2.79 -10.89
N ALA A 18 -12.95 2.14 -11.16
CA ALA A 18 -12.92 0.79 -11.70
C ALA A 18 -13.49 -0.22 -10.70
N VAL A 19 -13.11 -0.15 -9.42
CA VAL A 19 -13.69 -0.99 -8.37
C VAL A 19 -15.21 -0.83 -8.31
N ASN A 20 -15.73 0.40 -8.32
CA ASN A 20 -17.17 0.66 -8.35
C ASN A 20 -17.85 0.03 -9.58
N ALA A 21 -17.31 0.25 -10.78
CA ALA A 21 -17.89 -0.27 -12.01
C ALA A 21 -17.90 -1.81 -12.09
N LEU A 22 -16.94 -2.47 -11.43
CA LEU A 22 -16.78 -3.93 -11.41
C LEU A 22 -17.44 -4.59 -10.18
N SER A 23 -18.13 -3.82 -9.35
CA SER A 23 -18.80 -4.31 -8.15
C SER A 23 -20.30 -4.49 -8.39
N ALA A 24 -20.85 -5.60 -7.90
CA ALA A 24 -22.31 -5.77 -7.79
C ALA A 24 -22.88 -4.71 -6.85
N HIS A 25 -22.21 -4.50 -5.71
CA HIS A 25 -22.56 -3.48 -4.73
C HIS A 25 -21.30 -2.69 -4.33
N PHE A 26 -21.44 -1.37 -4.30
CA PHE A 26 -20.40 -0.47 -3.81
C PHE A 26 -21.03 0.61 -2.93
N GLU A 27 -20.47 0.83 -1.75
CA GLU A 27 -20.91 1.88 -0.83
C GLU A 27 -19.71 2.71 -0.39
N VAL A 28 -19.90 4.03 -0.38
CA VAL A 28 -18.93 4.96 0.21
C VAL A 28 -19.63 5.91 1.16
N LYS A 29 -19.06 6.09 2.36
CA LYS A 29 -19.49 7.10 3.33
C LYS A 29 -18.30 8.02 3.62
N SER A 30 -18.54 9.31 3.49
CA SER A 30 -17.56 10.35 3.84
C SER A 30 -18.08 11.10 5.07
N TYR A 31 -17.32 10.99 6.16
CA TYR A 31 -17.59 11.64 7.45
C TYR A 31 -16.73 12.88 7.55
N ARG A 32 -17.37 14.05 7.65
CA ARG A 32 -16.66 15.31 7.75
C ARG A 32 -17.49 16.37 8.45
N ASP A 33 -16.88 17.02 9.45
CA ASP A 33 -17.43 18.19 10.13
C ASP A 33 -18.87 17.98 10.65
N GLY A 34 -19.11 16.83 11.31
CA GLY A 34 -20.40 16.47 11.91
C GLY A 34 -21.47 16.03 10.90
N LYS A 35 -21.07 15.73 9.66
CA LYS A 35 -21.94 15.20 8.61
C LYS A 35 -21.39 13.95 7.99
N VAL A 36 -22.28 13.06 7.55
CA VAL A 36 -21.93 11.93 6.71
C VAL A 36 -22.74 11.99 5.41
N ARG A 37 -22.03 11.87 4.29
CA ARG A 37 -22.64 11.62 2.99
C ARG A 37 -22.42 10.16 2.60
N ALA A 38 -23.49 9.42 2.40
CA ALA A 38 -23.51 8.02 2.01
C ALA A 38 -24.01 7.87 0.57
N LEU A 39 -23.22 7.23 -0.26
CA LEU A 39 -23.55 6.93 -1.66
C LEU A 39 -23.52 5.42 -1.84
N LYS A 40 -24.53 4.87 -2.54
CA LYS A 40 -24.59 3.48 -2.94
C LYS A 40 -24.65 3.35 -4.45
N PHE A 41 -23.99 2.34 -4.96
CA PHE A 41 -23.92 2.06 -6.38
C PHE A 41 -24.11 0.57 -6.66
N GLU A 42 -24.66 0.28 -7.82
CA GLU A 42 -24.73 -1.06 -8.41
C GLU A 42 -24.10 -1.01 -9.79
N LYS A 43 -23.03 -1.78 -10.01
CA LYS A 43 -22.30 -1.84 -11.29
C LYS A 43 -21.94 -0.46 -11.84
N GLY A 44 -21.47 0.42 -10.95
CA GLY A 44 -21.08 1.79 -11.28
C GLY A 44 -22.23 2.82 -11.36
N ASN A 45 -23.49 2.40 -11.27
CA ASN A 45 -24.65 3.27 -11.32
C ASN A 45 -25.05 3.71 -9.90
N LEU A 46 -25.20 5.01 -9.68
CA LEU A 46 -25.67 5.55 -8.41
C LEU A 46 -27.12 5.13 -8.14
N THR A 47 -27.36 4.47 -7.00
CA THR A 47 -28.69 4.02 -6.58
C THR A 47 -29.23 4.78 -5.38
N ASP A 48 -28.34 5.34 -4.53
CA ASP A 48 -28.75 6.10 -3.34
C ASP A 48 -27.72 7.20 -3.02
N ASP A 49 -28.19 8.38 -2.58
CA ASP A 49 -27.39 9.52 -2.15
C ASP A 49 -28.06 10.21 -0.97
N GLN A 50 -27.49 10.07 0.21
CA GLN A 50 -28.05 10.63 1.44
C GLN A 50 -26.98 11.42 2.20
N THR A 51 -27.41 12.51 2.83
CA THR A 51 -26.57 13.29 3.75
C THR A 51 -27.30 13.46 5.08
N THR A 52 -26.64 13.07 6.17
CA THR A 52 -27.22 13.18 7.53
C THR A 52 -26.17 13.77 8.49
N ASN A 53 -26.60 14.21 9.66
CA ASN A 53 -25.71 14.57 10.76
C ASN A 53 -25.16 13.31 11.43
N THR A 54 -23.95 13.38 11.98
CA THR A 54 -23.29 12.30 12.71
C THR A 54 -22.42 12.86 13.84
N GLU A 55 -22.20 12.05 14.87
CA GLU A 55 -21.21 12.31 15.93
C GLU A 55 -19.89 11.56 15.68
N ASP A 56 -19.81 10.78 14.60
CA ASP A 56 -18.59 10.03 14.24
C ASP A 56 -17.47 10.98 13.85
N GLU A 57 -16.24 10.54 14.10
CA GLU A 57 -15.02 11.24 13.69
C GLU A 57 -14.89 11.34 12.17
N ASN A 58 -14.12 12.33 11.71
CA ASN A 58 -13.80 12.48 10.29
C ASN A 58 -13.13 11.21 9.73
N GLY A 59 -13.62 10.73 8.61
CA GLY A 59 -13.12 9.51 8.01
C GLY A 59 -13.81 9.13 6.71
N THR A 60 -13.43 7.97 6.19
CA THR A 60 -14.05 7.39 5.00
C THR A 60 -14.31 5.91 5.24
N TYR A 61 -15.51 5.47 4.92
CA TYR A 61 -15.89 4.08 4.87
C TYR A 61 -16.10 3.67 3.41
N ILE A 62 -15.56 2.52 3.02
CA ILE A 62 -15.77 1.93 1.70
C ILE A 62 -16.13 0.46 1.89
N PHE A 63 -17.19 0.05 1.23
CA PHE A 63 -17.59 -1.34 1.09
C PHE A 63 -17.73 -1.67 -0.40
N PHE A 64 -17.29 -2.83 -0.81
CA PHE A 64 -17.56 -3.32 -2.16
C PHE A 64 -17.67 -4.84 -2.18
N GLU A 65 -18.47 -5.31 -3.12
CA GLU A 65 -18.69 -6.71 -3.41
C GLU A 65 -18.50 -6.92 -4.91
N PRO A 66 -17.45 -7.66 -5.34
CA PRO A 66 -17.20 -7.89 -6.77
C PRO A 66 -18.40 -8.51 -7.48
N ASP A 67 -18.62 -8.14 -8.74
CA ASP A 67 -19.72 -8.71 -9.53
C ASP A 67 -19.43 -10.20 -9.83
N PRO A 68 -20.23 -11.15 -9.29
CA PRO A 68 -19.99 -12.59 -9.48
C PRO A 68 -20.15 -13.05 -10.94
N THR A 69 -20.75 -12.23 -11.80
CA THR A 69 -20.83 -12.53 -13.25
C THR A 69 -19.53 -12.23 -13.97
N LEU A 70 -18.71 -11.34 -13.43
CA LEU A 70 -17.38 -10.98 -13.95
C LEU A 70 -16.27 -11.77 -13.27
N PHE A 71 -16.40 -12.00 -11.96
CA PHE A 71 -15.42 -12.68 -11.11
C PHE A 71 -15.98 -14.02 -10.61
N ILE A 72 -16.00 -15.00 -11.49
CA ILE A 72 -16.58 -16.33 -11.19
C ILE A 72 -15.70 -17.06 -10.18
N GLY A 73 -16.28 -17.44 -9.04
CA GLY A 73 -15.60 -18.24 -8.01
C GLY A 73 -14.43 -17.49 -7.32
N TYR A 74 -14.47 -16.14 -7.28
CA TYR A 74 -13.44 -15.37 -6.59
C TYR A 74 -13.44 -15.60 -5.08
N SER A 75 -12.25 -15.50 -4.50
CA SER A 75 -12.06 -15.37 -3.05
C SER A 75 -10.87 -14.45 -2.79
N PHE A 76 -10.91 -13.72 -1.68
CA PHE A 76 -9.74 -13.01 -1.21
C PHE A 76 -8.78 -14.00 -0.53
N HIS A 77 -7.50 -13.88 -0.83
CA HIS A 77 -6.43 -14.66 -0.22
C HIS A 77 -5.77 -13.82 0.86
N ASP A 78 -5.95 -14.20 2.12
CA ASP A 78 -5.47 -13.42 3.27
C ASP A 78 -3.96 -13.17 3.24
N ASP A 79 -3.17 -14.15 2.83
CA ASP A 79 -1.72 -14.06 2.70
C ASP A 79 -1.29 -12.98 1.68
N ILE A 80 -1.99 -12.89 0.55
CA ILE A 80 -1.73 -11.86 -0.47
C ILE A 80 -2.12 -10.49 0.05
N VAL A 81 -3.31 -10.37 0.64
CA VAL A 81 -3.82 -9.10 1.19
C VAL A 81 -2.91 -8.62 2.32
N GLU A 82 -2.55 -9.50 3.27
CA GLU A 82 -1.67 -9.14 4.39
C GLU A 82 -0.29 -8.69 3.91
N THR A 83 0.31 -9.38 2.94
CA THR A 83 1.59 -8.98 2.34
C THR A 83 1.52 -7.57 1.74
N MET A 84 0.45 -7.25 0.99
CA MET A 84 0.24 -5.91 0.45
C MET A 84 0.10 -4.86 1.55
N LEU A 85 -0.67 -5.15 2.60
CA LEU A 85 -0.88 -4.23 3.72
C LEU A 85 0.42 -4.00 4.52
N ARG A 86 1.23 -5.03 4.73
CA ARG A 86 2.57 -4.91 5.34
C ARG A 86 3.47 -4.01 4.52
N ASN A 87 3.51 -4.18 3.19
CA ASN A 87 4.27 -3.31 2.31
C ASN A 87 3.87 -1.84 2.47
N TYR A 88 2.56 -1.54 2.58
CA TYR A 88 2.11 -0.18 2.85
C TYR A 88 2.63 0.37 4.18
N THR A 89 2.71 -0.44 5.24
CA THR A 89 3.25 0.01 6.53
C THR A 89 4.76 0.23 6.49
N TYR A 90 5.52 -0.59 5.75
CA TYR A 90 6.97 -0.38 5.57
C TYR A 90 7.27 0.91 4.80
N LEU A 91 6.44 1.25 3.82
CA LEU A 91 6.60 2.45 3.02
C LEU A 91 6.04 3.72 3.67
N ASN A 92 5.21 3.57 4.72
CA ASN A 92 4.57 4.66 5.44
C ASN A 92 4.72 4.43 6.95
N THR A 93 5.90 4.73 7.48
CA THR A 93 6.19 4.60 8.92
C THR A 93 5.17 5.35 9.77
N GLY A 94 4.64 4.68 10.78
CA GLY A 94 3.60 5.22 11.66
C GLY A 94 2.16 4.96 11.19
N LEU A 95 1.96 4.49 9.95
CA LEU A 95 0.67 4.01 9.51
C LEU A 95 0.29 2.74 10.27
N THR A 96 -0.87 2.76 10.89
CA THR A 96 -1.48 1.58 11.52
C THR A 96 -2.63 1.08 10.65
N ILE A 97 -2.59 -0.20 10.30
CA ILE A 97 -3.66 -0.88 9.59
C ILE A 97 -4.25 -1.95 10.51
N MET A 98 -5.57 -1.98 10.63
CA MET A 98 -6.30 -3.06 11.29
C MET A 98 -6.87 -3.99 10.21
N TYR A 99 -6.44 -5.23 10.18
CA TYR A 99 -6.88 -6.24 9.22
C TYR A 99 -7.40 -7.47 9.95
N ASN A 100 -8.69 -7.79 9.78
CA ASN A 100 -9.34 -8.93 10.44
C ASN A 100 -9.05 -9.03 11.95
N GLY A 101 -9.03 -7.89 12.66
CA GLY A 101 -8.71 -7.80 14.08
C GLY A 101 -7.21 -7.80 14.42
N HIS A 102 -6.33 -7.96 13.45
CA HIS A 102 -4.88 -7.88 13.63
C HIS A 102 -4.35 -6.48 13.33
N ARG A 103 -3.43 -6.02 14.17
CA ARG A 103 -2.76 -4.73 13.97
C ARG A 103 -1.48 -4.93 13.17
N ILE A 104 -1.38 -4.25 12.04
CA ILE A 104 -0.20 -4.21 11.17
C ILE A 104 0.39 -2.80 11.25
N LEU A 105 1.66 -2.71 11.55
CA LEU A 105 2.38 -1.44 11.62
C LEU A 105 3.89 -1.70 11.50
N SER A 106 4.63 -0.74 10.92
CA SER A 106 6.10 -0.71 10.94
C SER A 106 6.58 0.57 11.61
N ARG A 107 7.64 0.46 12.41
CA ARG A 107 8.28 1.59 13.08
C ARG A 107 9.54 2.05 12.35
N ASN A 108 10.25 1.12 11.71
CA ASN A 108 11.54 1.35 11.08
C ASN A 108 11.49 1.23 9.54
N GLY A 109 10.29 1.11 8.96
CA GLY A 109 10.09 1.16 7.51
C GLY A 109 10.80 0.05 6.75
N LEU A 110 11.65 0.40 5.78
CA LEU A 110 12.38 -0.57 4.96
C LEU A 110 13.36 -1.45 5.76
N ALA A 111 13.82 -1.00 6.92
CA ALA A 111 14.64 -1.84 7.79
C ALA A 111 13.82 -3.00 8.38
N ASP A 112 12.55 -2.74 8.76
CA ASP A 112 11.64 -3.79 9.22
C ASP A 112 11.31 -4.75 8.06
N LEU A 113 11.10 -4.25 6.84
CA LEU A 113 10.89 -5.09 5.65
C LEU A 113 12.02 -6.11 5.48
N LEU A 114 13.29 -5.67 5.56
CA LEU A 114 14.43 -6.57 5.45
C LEU A 114 14.46 -7.57 6.62
N THR A 115 14.24 -7.10 7.84
CA THR A 115 14.23 -7.98 9.02
C THR A 115 13.16 -9.07 8.92
N ASP A 116 11.97 -8.71 8.42
CA ASP A 116 10.83 -9.63 8.32
C ASP A 116 10.94 -10.61 7.13
N THR A 117 11.72 -10.26 6.10
CA THR A 117 11.88 -11.09 4.89
C THR A 117 13.16 -11.91 4.86
N MET A 118 14.22 -11.46 5.54
CA MET A 118 15.48 -12.22 5.61
C MET A 118 15.29 -13.56 6.31
N THR A 119 15.87 -14.59 5.72
CA THR A 119 15.87 -15.97 6.27
C THR A 119 17.14 -16.32 7.04
N THR A 120 18.16 -15.44 6.99
CA THR A 120 19.46 -15.61 7.66
C THR A 120 19.87 -14.31 8.33
N ASP A 121 20.71 -14.41 9.36
CA ASP A 121 21.23 -13.26 10.07
C ASP A 121 22.08 -12.36 9.18
N PRO A 122 21.96 -11.04 9.32
CA PRO A 122 22.81 -10.09 8.61
C PRO A 122 24.25 -10.13 9.14
N LEU A 123 25.24 -9.93 8.26
CA LEU A 123 26.65 -9.86 8.63
C LEU A 123 27.01 -8.61 9.42
N TYR A 124 26.21 -7.57 9.31
CA TYR A 124 26.29 -6.30 10.02
C TYR A 124 24.89 -5.66 10.12
N PRO A 125 24.69 -4.68 11.02
CA PRO A 125 23.40 -4.01 11.15
C PRO A 125 22.90 -3.46 9.82
N ILE A 126 21.60 -3.55 9.57
CA ILE A 126 20.96 -3.02 8.36
C ILE A 126 21.31 -1.53 8.22
N ILE A 127 21.86 -1.17 7.08
CA ILE A 127 22.12 0.22 6.72
C ILE A 127 20.83 0.78 6.13
N HIS A 128 20.28 1.83 6.76
CA HIS A 128 19.06 2.49 6.32
C HIS A 128 19.30 3.97 6.10
N VAL A 129 19.11 4.41 4.87
CA VAL A 129 19.36 5.79 4.42
C VAL A 129 18.07 6.36 3.85
N LYS A 130 17.74 7.58 4.27
CA LYS A 130 16.57 8.30 3.82
C LYS A 130 16.95 9.68 3.31
N GLY A 131 16.67 9.93 2.04
CA GLY A 131 16.77 11.24 1.38
C GLY A 131 15.40 11.85 1.13
N GLU A 132 15.35 12.94 0.37
CA GLU A 132 14.09 13.65 0.06
C GLU A 132 13.15 12.78 -0.80
N ASP A 133 13.68 12.17 -1.87
CA ASP A 133 12.93 11.40 -2.85
C ASP A 133 13.35 9.93 -2.93
N ILE A 134 14.26 9.49 -2.07
CA ILE A 134 14.78 8.14 -2.07
C ILE A 134 14.96 7.61 -0.65
N GLU A 135 14.59 6.35 -0.47
CA GLU A 135 14.82 5.61 0.78
C GLU A 135 15.38 4.24 0.43
N ILE A 136 16.48 3.85 1.10
CA ILE A 136 17.20 2.62 0.82
C ILE A 136 17.54 1.94 2.15
N ALA A 137 17.29 0.64 2.24
CA ALA A 137 17.80 -0.21 3.30
C ALA A 137 18.52 -1.40 2.67
N PHE A 138 19.69 -1.76 3.19
CA PHE A 138 20.45 -2.91 2.70
C PHE A 138 21.35 -3.51 3.78
N THR A 139 21.69 -4.76 3.59
CA THR A 139 22.69 -5.49 4.37
C THR A 139 23.26 -6.64 3.53
N HIS A 140 24.27 -7.36 4.02
CA HIS A 140 24.73 -8.61 3.44
C HIS A 140 24.46 -9.76 4.41
N THR A 141 24.27 -10.93 3.83
CA THR A 141 24.13 -12.20 4.55
C THR A 141 25.12 -13.22 4.01
N ASN A 142 25.23 -14.37 4.63
CA ASN A 142 26.05 -15.49 4.12
C ASN A 142 25.36 -16.27 2.98
N GLN A 143 24.16 -15.88 2.56
CA GLN A 143 23.49 -16.50 1.43
C GLN A 143 24.13 -16.13 0.11
N TYR A 144 24.14 -17.11 -0.81
CA TYR A 144 24.54 -16.85 -2.18
C TYR A 144 23.38 -16.22 -2.95
N GLY A 145 23.67 -15.15 -3.69
CA GLY A 145 22.70 -14.45 -4.52
C GLY A 145 22.33 -13.07 -3.96
N GLU A 146 21.36 -12.46 -4.60
CA GLU A 146 20.86 -11.12 -4.29
C GLU A 146 19.33 -11.15 -4.22
N GLU A 147 18.77 -10.51 -3.22
CA GLU A 147 17.35 -10.32 -3.07
C GLU A 147 17.01 -8.83 -3.08
N TYR A 148 15.98 -8.44 -3.82
CA TYR A 148 15.59 -7.05 -3.99
C TYR A 148 14.09 -6.86 -3.76
N HIS A 149 13.79 -5.87 -2.95
CA HIS A 149 12.45 -5.32 -2.80
C HIS A 149 12.48 -3.88 -3.30
N SER A 150 11.86 -3.59 -4.41
CA SER A 150 11.91 -2.24 -4.97
C SER A 150 10.52 -1.66 -5.20
N PHE A 151 10.38 -0.35 -4.96
CA PHE A 151 9.09 0.34 -4.97
C PHE A 151 9.23 1.70 -5.65
N VAL A 152 8.18 2.11 -6.35
CA VAL A 152 8.04 3.48 -6.87
C VAL A 152 6.68 4.02 -6.47
N ASN A 153 6.66 5.14 -5.75
CA ASN A 153 5.43 5.77 -5.26
C ASN A 153 4.49 4.80 -4.53
N GLY A 154 5.05 3.88 -3.73
CA GLY A 154 4.28 2.90 -2.96
C GLY A 154 3.87 1.64 -3.72
N GLN A 155 4.22 1.51 -5.01
CA GLN A 155 3.97 0.30 -5.80
C GLN A 155 5.21 -0.58 -5.88
N HIS A 156 5.05 -1.87 -5.62
CA HIS A 156 6.11 -2.86 -5.75
C HIS A 156 6.47 -3.05 -7.23
N THR A 157 7.74 -2.82 -7.57
CA THR A 157 8.27 -3.01 -8.93
C THR A 157 8.93 -4.38 -9.04
N THR A 158 8.14 -5.41 -9.29
CA THR A 158 8.58 -6.82 -9.30
C THR A 158 9.66 -7.14 -10.35
N GLN A 159 9.74 -6.33 -11.40
CA GLN A 159 10.76 -6.46 -12.45
C GLN A 159 11.94 -5.49 -12.26
N GLY A 160 12.03 -4.82 -11.11
CA GLY A 160 13.04 -3.81 -10.85
C GLY A 160 12.76 -2.50 -11.56
N GLY A 161 13.83 -1.81 -12.00
CA GLY A 161 13.74 -0.53 -12.69
C GLY A 161 15.08 0.22 -12.68
N THR A 162 15.11 1.40 -13.31
CA THR A 162 16.30 2.24 -13.39
C THR A 162 16.86 2.65 -12.03
N HIS A 163 15.98 2.89 -11.03
CA HIS A 163 16.36 3.21 -9.65
C HIS A 163 17.14 2.06 -8.99
N GLN A 164 16.71 0.81 -9.18
CA GLN A 164 17.40 -0.37 -8.66
C GLN A 164 18.74 -0.57 -9.38
N SER A 165 18.77 -0.44 -10.70
CA SER A 165 20.01 -0.57 -11.50
C SER A 165 21.04 0.50 -11.13
N ALA A 166 20.61 1.74 -10.94
CA ALA A 166 21.46 2.82 -10.48
C ALA A 166 22.04 2.56 -9.09
N PHE A 167 21.23 2.07 -8.15
CA PHE A 167 21.73 1.69 -6.83
C PHE A 167 22.79 0.61 -6.89
N LYS A 168 22.55 -0.48 -7.66
CA LYS A 168 23.54 -1.55 -7.87
C LYS A 168 24.88 -1.03 -8.41
N GLU A 169 24.81 -0.21 -9.43
CA GLU A 169 26.01 0.36 -10.07
C GLU A 169 26.81 1.23 -9.09
N HIS A 170 26.12 2.11 -8.35
CA HIS A 170 26.79 3.02 -7.44
C HIS A 170 27.37 2.31 -6.22
N ILE A 171 26.68 1.34 -5.62
CA ILE A 171 27.24 0.59 -4.49
C ILE A 171 28.49 -0.21 -4.93
N ALA A 172 28.45 -0.85 -6.10
CA ALA A 172 29.59 -1.59 -6.64
C ALA A 172 30.81 -0.67 -6.90
N ARG A 173 30.60 0.55 -7.35
CA ARG A 173 31.65 1.54 -7.55
C ARG A 173 32.24 2.06 -6.23
N THR A 174 31.44 2.16 -5.19
CA THR A 174 31.86 2.69 -3.88
C THR A 174 32.68 1.68 -3.08
N ILE A 175 32.44 0.38 -3.28
CA ILE A 175 33.17 -0.69 -2.59
C ILE A 175 34.50 -1.02 -3.25
N LYS A 176 34.71 -0.67 -4.52
CA LYS A 176 35.98 -0.79 -5.21
C LYS A 176 36.99 0.26 -4.75
#